data_b99939eeb61c91af51981834b179edcc
#
_entry.id   b99939eeb61c91af51981834b179edcc
#
_cell.length_a   1.000
_cell.length_b   1.000
_cell.length_c   1.000
_cell.angle_alpha   90.00
_cell.angle_beta   90.00
_cell.angle_gamma   90.00
#
_symmetry.space_group_name_H-M   'P 1'
#
loop_
_entity.id
_entity.type
_entity.pdbx_description
1 polymer ?
#
loop_
_entity_poly.entity_id
_entity_poly.type
_entity_poly.pdbx_seq_one_letter_code
_entity_poly.pdbx_strand_id
1 'polypeptide(L)'
;MKNLKVDYKNDGKKLTTYLTGVFPKLSINAVYKALRKKDIKLNGKRINDNVEVFEDDEIQVFIADDILLGISDFKIDKVYEDNNILVVNKPTNVEVVGDNSLESKLGKDYNFIRACHRIDRNTIGMVVFAKNPETLDSIVDLFATEKIEKHYIACCYGIAKQFADEYAYLFKDSKKALVYVSDQPQKGAVKIHTSYKLIQKNVNKKSSLINVTLHTGRTHQIRAHLAHIGLPIIGDGKYGSYEINKRFGVSTQLLCSYSIKFIIDDADSDLAYLNNLVISLKKIPFEMYV
;
A
#
# COMPACT_ATOMS: atom_id res chain seq x y z
N MET A 1 23.78 5.74 -1.21
CA MET A 1 24.80 4.99 -0.45
C MET A 1 25.41 5.93 0.56
N LYS A 2 25.46 5.54 1.85
CA LYS A 2 26.16 6.28 2.92
C LYS A 2 27.32 5.47 3.42
N ASN A 3 28.46 6.11 3.63
CA ASN A 3 29.64 5.52 4.26
C ASN A 3 29.73 6.09 5.68
N LEU A 4 29.89 5.21 6.65
CA LEU A 4 30.01 5.55 8.07
C LEU A 4 31.27 4.91 8.60
N LYS A 5 31.90 5.55 9.58
CA LYS A 5 33.01 5.02 10.36
C LYS A 5 32.58 4.99 11.82
N VAL A 6 32.72 3.87 12.49
CA VAL A 6 32.32 3.70 13.89
C VAL A 6 33.34 4.41 14.78
N ASP A 7 32.86 5.28 15.67
CA ASP A 7 33.67 5.97 16.66
C ASP A 7 33.72 5.20 17.98
N TYR A 8 34.64 5.57 18.88
CA TYR A 8 34.85 4.93 20.17
C TYR A 8 33.59 4.89 21.08
N LYS A 9 32.67 5.85 20.93
CA LYS A 9 31.41 5.92 21.73
C LYS A 9 30.43 4.83 21.32
N ASN A 10 30.62 4.24 20.17
CA ASN A 10 29.76 3.24 19.57
C ASN A 10 30.40 1.85 19.54
N ASP A 11 31.61 1.69 20.13
CA ASP A 11 32.30 0.42 20.23
C ASP A 11 31.46 -0.64 20.96
N GLY A 12 31.41 -1.85 20.40
CA GLY A 12 30.66 -2.99 20.94
C GLY A 12 29.11 -2.89 20.83
N LYS A 13 28.56 -1.85 20.21
CA LYS A 13 27.11 -1.74 20.03
C LYS A 13 26.61 -2.66 18.91
N LYS A 14 25.36 -3.12 19.04
CA LYS A 14 24.69 -3.79 17.93
C LYS A 14 24.50 -2.83 16.75
N LEU A 15 24.70 -3.33 15.54
CA LEU A 15 24.56 -2.54 14.30
C LEU A 15 23.22 -1.81 14.20
N THR A 16 22.12 -2.44 14.65
CA THR A 16 20.81 -1.79 14.68
C THR A 16 20.81 -0.56 15.58
N THR A 17 21.37 -0.67 16.78
CA THR A 17 21.49 0.44 17.74
C THR A 17 22.37 1.56 17.20
N TYR A 18 23.50 1.21 16.58
CA TYR A 18 24.39 2.17 15.94
C TYR A 18 23.67 2.92 14.82
N LEU A 19 23.08 2.21 13.85
CA LEU A 19 22.41 2.83 12.70
C LEU A 19 21.20 3.69 13.07
N THR A 20 20.40 3.27 14.08
CA THR A 20 19.27 4.09 14.55
C THR A 20 19.73 5.31 15.36
N GLY A 21 20.91 5.25 15.96
CA GLY A 21 21.56 6.40 16.59
C GLY A 21 22.06 7.42 15.56
N VAL A 22 22.72 6.95 14.49
CA VAL A 22 23.19 7.83 13.38
C VAL A 22 22.04 8.37 12.55
N PHE A 23 20.99 7.58 12.34
CA PHE A 23 19.79 7.96 11.60
C PHE A 23 18.55 7.84 12.50
N PRO A 24 18.24 8.86 13.31
CA PRO A 24 17.16 8.77 14.31
C PRO A 24 15.76 8.50 13.72
N LYS A 25 15.58 8.70 12.42
CA LYS A 25 14.33 8.42 11.69
C LYS A 25 14.30 7.03 11.06
N LEU A 26 15.41 6.30 11.08
CA LEU A 26 15.50 4.94 10.55
C LEU A 26 14.89 3.97 11.56
N SER A 27 13.81 3.28 11.19
CA SER A 27 13.21 2.27 12.06
C SER A 27 14.07 0.99 12.14
N ILE A 28 14.06 0.33 13.29
CA ILE A 28 14.72 -0.96 13.51
C ILE A 28 14.27 -1.99 12.44
N ASN A 29 12.99 -2.00 12.10
CA ASN A 29 12.44 -2.89 11.07
C ASN A 29 13.05 -2.61 9.68
N ALA A 30 13.35 -1.35 9.35
CA ALA A 30 14.02 -1.00 8.10
C ALA A 30 15.46 -1.52 8.08
N VAL A 31 16.19 -1.47 9.20
CA VAL A 31 17.53 -2.06 9.32
C VAL A 31 17.47 -3.57 9.09
N TYR A 32 16.58 -4.29 9.77
CA TYR A 32 16.43 -5.75 9.55
C TYR A 32 16.03 -6.10 8.12
N LYS A 33 15.21 -5.26 7.47
CA LYS A 33 14.86 -5.45 6.07
C LYS A 33 16.08 -5.27 5.16
N ALA A 34 16.92 -4.28 5.43
CA ALA A 34 18.17 -4.05 4.70
C ALA A 34 19.17 -5.20 4.90
N LEU A 35 19.30 -5.72 6.12
CA LEU A 35 20.13 -6.90 6.42
C LEU A 35 19.67 -8.12 5.60
N ARG A 36 18.36 -8.46 5.62
CA ARG A 36 17.82 -9.56 4.80
C ARG A 36 18.08 -9.40 3.30
N LYS A 37 18.12 -8.16 2.81
CA LYS A 37 18.44 -7.85 1.40
C LYS A 37 19.94 -7.77 1.14
N LYS A 38 20.76 -7.87 2.17
CA LYS A 38 22.22 -7.66 2.10
C LYS A 38 22.58 -6.24 1.59
N ASP A 39 21.76 -5.24 1.95
CA ASP A 39 21.96 -3.83 1.60
C ASP A 39 22.85 -3.07 2.60
N ILE A 40 23.60 -3.80 3.42
CA ILE A 40 24.60 -3.27 4.35
C ILE A 40 25.90 -4.05 4.18
N LYS A 41 27.04 -3.33 4.13
CA LYS A 41 28.37 -3.93 4.20
C LYS A 41 29.06 -3.47 5.47
N LEU A 42 29.79 -4.37 6.08
CA LEU A 42 30.74 -4.11 7.17
C LEU A 42 32.14 -4.50 6.68
N ASN A 43 33.07 -3.56 6.71
CA ASN A 43 34.46 -3.76 6.24
C ASN A 43 34.50 -4.36 4.82
N GLY A 44 33.69 -3.84 3.91
CA GLY A 44 33.61 -4.27 2.52
C GLY A 44 32.80 -5.55 2.27
N LYS A 45 32.43 -6.33 3.32
CA LYS A 45 31.67 -7.58 3.19
C LYS A 45 30.17 -7.35 3.44
N ARG A 46 29.29 -7.90 2.58
CA ARG A 46 27.83 -7.87 2.79
C ARG A 46 27.45 -8.75 3.98
N ILE A 47 26.64 -8.20 4.88
CA ILE A 47 26.15 -8.87 6.08
C ILE A 47 24.62 -9.03 6.02
N ASN A 48 24.09 -10.02 6.72
CA ASN A 48 22.66 -10.33 6.83
C ASN A 48 22.17 -10.43 8.28
N ASP A 49 23.10 -10.36 9.25
CA ASP A 49 22.82 -10.47 10.67
C ASP A 49 23.09 -9.17 11.41
N ASN A 50 22.47 -9.01 12.58
CA ASN A 50 22.65 -7.86 13.46
C ASN A 50 23.91 -8.11 14.33
N VAL A 51 25.08 -7.86 13.76
CA VAL A 51 26.39 -8.04 14.42
C VAL A 51 26.72 -6.88 15.36
N GLU A 52 27.72 -7.04 16.21
CA GLU A 52 28.37 -5.96 16.93
C GLU A 52 29.32 -5.19 16.01
N VAL A 53 29.41 -3.90 16.19
CA VAL A 53 30.32 -3.01 15.47
C VAL A 53 31.36 -2.47 16.43
N PHE A 54 32.59 -2.31 15.97
CA PHE A 54 33.74 -1.89 16.77
C PHE A 54 34.32 -0.59 16.24
N GLU A 55 35.11 0.09 17.08
CA GLU A 55 35.81 1.30 16.67
C GLU A 55 36.59 1.07 15.36
N ASP A 56 36.62 2.05 14.49
CA ASP A 56 37.21 2.04 13.15
C ASP A 56 36.48 1.15 12.10
N ASP A 57 35.45 0.39 12.46
CA ASP A 57 34.66 -0.35 11.47
C ASP A 57 34.07 0.58 10.40
N GLU A 58 34.21 0.17 9.14
CA GLU A 58 33.61 0.85 7.99
C GLU A 58 32.27 0.21 7.61
N ILE A 59 31.21 1.01 7.68
CA ILE A 59 29.86 0.56 7.34
C ILE A 59 29.36 1.29 6.09
N GLN A 60 29.00 0.51 5.06
CA GLN A 60 28.36 1.03 3.86
C GLN A 60 26.86 0.67 3.86
N VAL A 61 26.01 1.70 3.83
CA VAL A 61 24.58 1.56 3.89
C VAL A 61 23.98 1.88 2.52
N PHE A 62 23.31 0.91 1.90
CA PHE A 62 22.64 1.02 0.59
C PHE A 62 21.12 1.20 0.74
N ILE A 63 20.69 1.80 1.84
CA ILE A 63 19.31 2.19 2.09
C ILE A 63 19.06 3.55 1.42
N ALA A 64 17.91 3.73 0.79
CA ALA A 64 17.54 4.99 0.14
C ALA A 64 17.45 6.14 1.16
N ASP A 65 17.82 7.35 0.75
CA ASP A 65 17.92 8.51 1.65
C ASP A 65 16.57 8.90 2.27
N ASP A 66 15.47 8.69 1.57
CA ASP A 66 14.11 8.88 2.08
C ASP A 66 13.81 7.98 3.30
N ILE A 67 14.33 6.76 3.31
CA ILE A 67 14.19 5.82 4.42
C ILE A 67 15.15 6.18 5.55
N LEU A 68 16.42 6.51 5.22
CA LEU A 68 17.45 6.85 6.20
C LEU A 68 17.10 8.12 6.99
N LEU A 69 16.62 9.14 6.30
CA LEU A 69 16.35 10.45 6.86
C LEU A 69 14.89 10.61 7.32
N GLY A 70 14.04 9.60 7.07
CA GLY A 70 12.62 9.67 7.33
C GLY A 70 11.93 10.76 6.53
N ILE A 71 12.54 11.18 5.43
CA ILE A 71 12.01 12.16 4.52
C ILE A 71 11.17 11.41 3.49
N SER A 72 10.00 10.97 3.86
CA SER A 72 8.94 10.81 2.87
C SER A 72 8.41 12.21 2.57
N ASP A 73 9.17 12.97 1.78
CA ASP A 73 8.73 14.31 1.35
C ASP A 73 7.74 14.16 0.20
N PHE A 74 6.59 13.56 0.52
CA PHE A 74 5.45 13.56 -0.37
C PHE A 74 4.50 14.70 0.02
N LYS A 75 4.01 15.39 -0.98
CA LYS A 75 2.96 16.40 -0.80
C LYS A 75 1.64 15.66 -0.51
N ILE A 76 0.92 16.12 0.52
CA ILE A 76 -0.44 15.62 0.78
C ILE A 76 -1.36 16.23 -0.28
N ASP A 77 -1.98 15.36 -1.07
CA ASP A 77 -2.97 15.72 -2.08
C ASP A 77 -4.38 15.46 -1.49
N LYS A 78 -5.00 16.55 -1.00
CA LYS A 78 -6.34 16.51 -0.41
C LYS A 78 -7.38 16.48 -1.55
N VAL A 79 -8.21 15.43 -1.57
CA VAL A 79 -9.28 15.26 -2.57
C VAL A 79 -10.59 15.85 -2.07
N TYR A 80 -10.90 15.65 -0.78
CA TYR A 80 -12.08 16.16 -0.11
C TYR A 80 -11.78 16.43 1.35
N GLU A 81 -12.36 17.47 1.92
CA GLU A 81 -12.26 17.75 3.34
C GLU A 81 -13.52 18.50 3.82
N ASP A 82 -14.07 18.05 4.95
CA ASP A 82 -15.11 18.73 5.73
C ASP A 82 -14.75 18.73 7.23
N ASN A 83 -15.73 18.95 8.11
CA ASN A 83 -15.51 18.96 9.55
C ASN A 83 -15.22 17.56 10.12
N ASN A 84 -15.73 16.51 9.50
CA ASN A 84 -15.72 15.13 9.99
C ASN A 84 -14.66 14.26 9.31
N ILE A 85 -14.52 14.38 8.00
CA ILE A 85 -13.62 13.52 7.21
C ILE A 85 -12.61 14.31 6.37
N LEU A 86 -11.48 13.65 6.12
CA LEU A 86 -10.49 14.06 5.15
C LEU A 86 -10.23 12.89 4.21
N VAL A 87 -10.32 13.10 2.88
CA VAL A 87 -9.94 12.13 1.88
C VAL A 87 -8.70 12.62 1.15
N VAL A 88 -7.64 11.81 1.15
CA VAL A 88 -6.38 12.14 0.50
C VAL A 88 -6.00 11.12 -0.57
N ASN A 89 -5.36 11.57 -1.61
CA ASN A 89 -4.76 10.75 -2.65
C ASN A 89 -3.35 10.31 -2.20
N LYS A 90 -3.23 9.08 -1.72
CA LYS A 90 -1.97 8.51 -1.22
C LYS A 90 -1.02 8.21 -2.38
N PRO A 91 0.22 8.67 -2.36
CA PRO A 91 1.22 8.27 -3.35
C PRO A 91 1.68 6.83 -3.15
N THR A 92 2.39 6.30 -4.14
CA THR A 92 3.08 5.00 -4.03
C THR A 92 4.18 5.02 -2.97
N ASN A 93 4.57 3.84 -2.47
CA ASN A 93 5.65 3.64 -1.50
C ASN A 93 5.42 4.27 -0.11
N VAL A 94 4.19 4.70 0.19
CA VAL A 94 3.79 5.28 1.49
C VAL A 94 2.80 4.33 2.18
N GLU A 95 3.02 4.04 3.45
CA GLU A 95 2.07 3.30 4.28
C GLU A 95 0.97 4.24 4.79
N VAL A 96 -0.22 3.70 5.01
CA VAL A 96 -1.34 4.51 5.55
C VAL A 96 -1.12 4.79 7.03
N VAL A 97 -0.74 3.76 7.81
CA VAL A 97 -0.59 3.80 9.27
C VAL A 97 0.80 3.29 9.66
N GLY A 98 1.37 3.81 10.71
CA GLY A 98 2.68 3.45 11.25
C GLY A 98 3.66 4.62 11.27
N ASP A 99 4.92 4.34 11.59
CA ASP A 99 5.99 5.34 11.57
C ASP A 99 6.24 5.82 10.13
N ASN A 100 6.40 7.13 9.93
CA ASN A 100 6.59 7.76 8.61
C ASN A 100 5.47 7.46 7.59
N SER A 101 4.25 7.22 8.10
CA SER A 101 3.04 6.96 7.31
C SER A 101 2.31 8.24 6.91
N LEU A 102 1.26 8.07 6.11
CA LEU A 102 0.35 9.15 5.76
C LEU A 102 -0.34 9.72 7.01
N GLU A 103 -0.81 8.83 7.92
CA GLU A 103 -1.43 9.23 9.19
C GLU A 103 -0.48 10.01 10.09
N SER A 104 0.78 9.55 10.26
CA SER A 104 1.76 10.24 11.08
C SER A 104 2.16 11.61 10.53
N LYS A 105 2.12 11.79 9.20
CA LYS A 105 2.36 13.09 8.57
C LYS A 105 1.18 14.04 8.76
N LEU A 106 -0.05 13.57 8.58
CA LEU A 106 -1.27 14.33 8.82
C LEU A 106 -1.41 14.73 10.29
N GLY A 107 -1.05 13.86 11.23
CA GLY A 107 -1.09 14.14 12.67
C GLY A 107 -0.28 15.33 13.13
N LYS A 108 0.55 15.94 12.29
CA LYS A 108 1.26 17.18 12.58
C LYS A 108 0.38 18.43 12.41
N ASP A 109 -0.66 18.31 11.57
CA ASP A 109 -1.51 19.44 11.17
C ASP A 109 -2.92 19.37 11.80
N TYR A 110 -3.28 18.22 12.41
CA TYR A 110 -4.60 17.98 13.01
C TYR A 110 -4.48 17.52 14.45
N ASN A 111 -5.36 18.04 15.33
CA ASN A 111 -5.45 17.60 16.73
C ASN A 111 -5.86 16.13 16.85
N PHE A 112 -6.75 15.69 15.96
CA PHE A 112 -7.15 14.31 15.79
C PHE A 112 -7.24 13.99 14.32
N ILE A 113 -6.60 12.92 13.90
CA ILE A 113 -6.71 12.37 12.56
C ILE A 113 -6.37 10.87 12.61
N ARG A 114 -7.29 10.02 12.12
CA ARG A 114 -7.12 8.57 12.09
C ARG A 114 -7.62 7.99 10.78
N ALA A 115 -6.87 7.04 10.23
CA ALA A 115 -7.25 6.34 9.03
C ALA A 115 -8.44 5.41 9.30
N CYS A 116 -9.54 5.56 8.55
CA CYS A 116 -10.71 4.69 8.66
C CYS A 116 -10.51 3.35 7.93
N HIS A 117 -9.62 3.30 6.96
CA HIS A 117 -9.23 2.09 6.22
C HIS A 117 -7.80 2.20 5.72
N ARG A 118 -7.32 1.13 5.09
CA ARG A 118 -5.98 1.12 4.51
C ARG A 118 -5.97 0.54 3.10
N ILE A 119 -5.03 1.03 2.30
CA ILE A 119 -4.60 0.43 1.04
C ILE A 119 -3.13 0.02 1.14
N ASP A 120 -2.67 -0.84 0.24
CA ASP A 120 -1.29 -1.32 0.27
C ASP A 120 -0.28 -0.18 0.09
N ARG A 121 0.94 -0.37 0.58
CA ARG A 121 2.03 0.62 0.48
C ARG A 121 2.23 1.14 -0.93
N ASN A 122 2.20 0.25 -1.93
CA ASN A 122 2.42 0.58 -3.33
C ASN A 122 1.13 0.86 -4.12
N THR A 123 -0.05 0.67 -3.53
CA THR A 123 -1.32 1.12 -4.11
C THR A 123 -1.44 2.63 -3.94
N ILE A 124 -1.73 3.34 -5.02
CA ILE A 124 -2.02 4.78 -4.98
C ILE A 124 -3.51 5.04 -4.78
N GLY A 125 -3.88 6.28 -4.51
CA GLY A 125 -5.27 6.69 -4.50
C GLY A 125 -5.86 6.93 -3.12
N MET A 126 -7.18 6.96 -3.04
CA MET A 126 -7.90 7.55 -1.94
C MET A 126 -7.84 6.73 -0.65
N VAL A 127 -7.63 7.46 0.44
CA VAL A 127 -7.75 6.98 1.82
C VAL A 127 -8.58 7.98 2.60
N VAL A 128 -9.59 7.47 3.33
CA VAL A 128 -10.46 8.25 4.21
C VAL A 128 -9.88 8.29 5.61
N PHE A 129 -9.83 9.48 6.17
CA PHE A 129 -9.44 9.75 7.56
C PHE A 129 -10.59 10.41 8.29
N ALA A 130 -10.80 10.05 9.54
CA ALA A 130 -11.70 10.74 10.46
C ALA A 130 -10.96 11.86 11.20
N LYS A 131 -11.64 12.98 11.42
CA LYS A 131 -11.12 14.17 12.13
C LYS A 131 -11.58 14.26 13.57
N ASN A 132 -12.42 13.32 14.04
CA ASN A 132 -12.84 13.14 15.43
C ASN A 132 -13.11 11.65 15.72
N PRO A 133 -13.16 11.22 17.00
CA PRO A 133 -13.36 9.82 17.39
C PRO A 133 -14.71 9.26 16.95
N GLU A 134 -15.80 10.01 17.08
CA GLU A 134 -17.16 9.58 16.78
C GLU A 134 -17.30 9.25 15.28
N THR A 135 -16.73 10.10 14.43
CA THR A 135 -16.65 9.86 12.99
C THR A 135 -15.79 8.64 12.67
N LEU A 136 -14.69 8.41 13.41
CA LEU A 136 -13.85 7.23 13.19
C LEU A 136 -14.66 5.94 13.36
N ASP A 137 -15.36 5.82 14.50
CA ASP A 137 -16.13 4.62 14.82
C ASP A 137 -17.23 4.39 13.78
N SER A 138 -17.96 5.45 13.41
CA SER A 138 -19.03 5.39 12.40
C SER A 138 -18.51 4.99 11.02
N ILE A 139 -17.42 5.59 10.53
CA ILE A 139 -16.87 5.28 9.20
C ILE A 139 -16.23 3.87 9.17
N VAL A 140 -15.57 3.44 10.24
CA VAL A 140 -15.02 2.09 10.36
C VAL A 140 -16.15 1.05 10.29
N ASP A 141 -17.28 1.29 10.95
CA ASP A 141 -18.46 0.43 10.87
C ASP A 141 -19.04 0.38 9.45
N LEU A 142 -19.15 1.53 8.77
CA LEU A 142 -19.58 1.56 7.36
C LEU A 142 -18.66 0.75 6.43
N PHE A 143 -17.34 0.74 6.68
CA PHE A 143 -16.40 -0.14 5.95
C PHE A 143 -16.61 -1.61 6.29
N ALA A 144 -16.86 -1.94 7.57
CA ALA A 144 -17.06 -3.31 8.04
C ALA A 144 -18.37 -3.92 7.54
N THR A 145 -19.43 -3.10 7.42
CA THR A 145 -20.77 -3.48 6.96
C THR A 145 -20.99 -3.32 5.45
N GLU A 146 -19.90 -3.06 4.71
CA GLU A 146 -19.91 -2.91 3.24
C GLU A 146 -20.81 -1.75 2.74
N LYS A 147 -21.09 -0.77 3.60
CA LYS A 147 -21.84 0.45 3.29
C LYS A 147 -20.98 1.52 2.59
N ILE A 148 -19.75 1.19 2.23
CA ILE A 148 -18.87 2.01 1.39
C ILE A 148 -18.51 1.24 0.13
N GLU A 149 -19.02 1.69 -1.01
CA GLU A 149 -18.61 1.15 -2.31
C GLU A 149 -17.19 1.64 -2.65
N LYS A 150 -16.33 0.71 -3.06
CA LYS A 150 -14.91 0.99 -3.35
C LYS A 150 -14.61 0.60 -4.80
N HIS A 151 -14.21 1.58 -5.59
CA HIS A 151 -13.83 1.38 -6.97
C HIS A 151 -12.35 1.64 -7.17
N TYR A 152 -11.69 0.71 -7.85
CA TYR A 152 -10.25 0.79 -8.14
C TYR A 152 -10.04 0.80 -9.65
N ILE A 153 -9.02 1.50 -10.11
CA ILE A 153 -8.49 1.35 -11.46
C ILE A 153 -7.28 0.45 -11.39
N ALA A 154 -7.29 -0.60 -12.22
CA ALA A 154 -6.16 -1.52 -12.35
C ALA A 154 -5.75 -1.63 -13.81
N CYS A 155 -4.43 -1.56 -14.09
CA CYS A 155 -3.87 -1.89 -15.38
C CYS A 155 -3.26 -3.29 -15.31
N CYS A 156 -3.84 -4.23 -16.07
CA CYS A 156 -3.52 -5.65 -16.02
C CYS A 156 -2.85 -6.12 -17.31
N TYR A 157 -1.98 -7.11 -17.20
CA TYR A 157 -1.52 -7.86 -18.35
C TYR A 157 -2.52 -8.95 -18.72
N GLY A 158 -2.92 -8.99 -19.97
CA GLY A 158 -3.98 -9.86 -20.48
C GLY A 158 -5.11 -9.05 -21.11
N ILE A 159 -5.98 -9.74 -21.85
CA ILE A 159 -7.16 -9.13 -22.48
C ILE A 159 -8.38 -9.46 -21.62
N ALA A 160 -8.84 -8.49 -20.86
CA ALA A 160 -9.99 -8.62 -19.99
C ALA A 160 -11.30 -8.75 -20.81
N LYS A 161 -12.25 -9.51 -20.26
CA LYS A 161 -13.65 -9.53 -20.74
C LYS A 161 -14.28 -8.15 -20.48
N GLN A 162 -15.40 -7.87 -21.14
CA GLN A 162 -16.14 -6.60 -20.95
C GLN A 162 -16.60 -6.42 -19.50
N PHE A 163 -16.97 -7.51 -18.85
CA PHE A 163 -17.40 -7.56 -17.46
C PHE A 163 -17.07 -8.93 -16.88
N ALA A 164 -16.75 -8.98 -15.59
CA ALA A 164 -16.69 -10.19 -14.82
C ALA A 164 -17.12 -9.94 -13.37
N ASP A 165 -17.75 -10.93 -12.76
CA ASP A 165 -18.21 -10.95 -11.38
C ASP A 165 -17.72 -12.26 -10.74
N GLU A 166 -16.63 -12.16 -9.96
CA GLU A 166 -15.81 -13.31 -9.58
C GLU A 166 -15.83 -13.54 -8.07
N TYR A 167 -16.11 -14.77 -7.69
CA TYR A 167 -16.04 -15.25 -6.31
C TYR A 167 -14.93 -16.28 -6.18
N ALA A 168 -14.20 -16.22 -5.07
CA ALA A 168 -13.14 -17.17 -4.76
C ALA A 168 -12.93 -17.28 -3.25
N TYR A 169 -11.93 -18.06 -2.83
CA TYR A 169 -11.52 -18.19 -1.44
C TYR A 169 -10.08 -17.74 -1.27
N LEU A 170 -9.82 -16.87 -0.29
CA LEU A 170 -8.52 -16.29 -0.04
C LEU A 170 -7.97 -16.82 1.29
N PHE A 171 -6.77 -17.38 1.23
CA PHE A 171 -5.99 -17.84 2.37
C PHE A 171 -4.75 -16.97 2.57
N LYS A 172 -4.50 -16.51 3.82
CA LYS A 172 -3.35 -15.68 4.16
C LYS A 172 -2.23 -16.51 4.79
N ASP A 173 -1.06 -16.54 4.15
CA ASP A 173 0.18 -17.04 4.73
C ASP A 173 0.95 -15.88 5.37
N SER A 174 0.82 -15.75 6.69
CA SER A 174 1.46 -14.66 7.43
C SER A 174 2.99 -14.78 7.46
N LYS A 175 3.55 -16.01 7.37
CA LYS A 175 5.01 -16.24 7.36
C LYS A 175 5.64 -15.74 6.08
N LYS A 176 4.97 -15.93 4.95
CA LYS A 176 5.43 -15.48 3.63
C LYS A 176 4.97 -14.08 3.28
N ALA A 177 4.09 -13.46 4.09
CA ALA A 177 3.42 -12.19 3.79
C ALA A 177 2.73 -12.20 2.41
N LEU A 178 2.12 -13.35 2.05
CA LEU A 178 1.40 -13.59 0.80
C LEU A 178 -0.03 -14.04 1.08
N VAL A 179 -0.89 -13.90 0.10
CA VAL A 179 -2.20 -14.54 0.08
C VAL A 179 -2.31 -15.43 -1.16
N TYR A 180 -3.05 -16.51 -1.02
CA TYR A 180 -3.34 -17.45 -2.09
C TYR A 180 -4.84 -17.45 -2.35
N VAL A 181 -5.23 -17.63 -3.60
CA VAL A 181 -6.63 -17.67 -4.04
C VAL A 181 -6.93 -19.05 -4.62
N SER A 182 -8.11 -19.56 -4.32
CA SER A 182 -8.61 -20.87 -4.80
C SER A 182 -10.09 -20.76 -5.16
N ASP A 183 -10.53 -21.48 -6.17
CA ASP A 183 -11.95 -21.59 -6.54
C ASP A 183 -12.73 -22.48 -5.54
N GLN A 184 -12.02 -23.29 -4.76
CA GLN A 184 -12.63 -24.19 -3.78
C GLN A 184 -12.37 -23.73 -2.35
N PRO A 185 -13.35 -23.93 -1.44
CA PRO A 185 -13.18 -23.60 -0.03
C PRO A 185 -12.06 -24.47 0.59
N GLN A 186 -11.22 -23.82 1.41
CA GLN A 186 -10.14 -24.48 2.13
C GLN A 186 -10.17 -24.05 3.60
N LYS A 187 -9.62 -24.89 4.50
CA LYS A 187 -9.55 -24.58 5.93
C LYS A 187 -8.78 -23.27 6.17
N GLY A 188 -9.42 -22.31 6.83
CA GLY A 188 -8.84 -20.99 7.12
C GLY A 188 -8.90 -20.00 5.96
N ALA A 189 -9.45 -20.36 4.81
CA ALA A 189 -9.73 -19.42 3.73
C ALA A 189 -11.06 -18.70 3.98
N VAL A 190 -11.13 -17.44 3.50
CA VAL A 190 -12.32 -16.60 3.56
C VAL A 190 -12.85 -16.36 2.16
N LYS A 191 -14.19 -16.38 2.00
CA LYS A 191 -14.82 -16.03 0.72
C LYS A 191 -14.53 -14.59 0.38
N ILE A 192 -14.20 -14.33 -0.88
CA ILE A 192 -13.95 -13.01 -1.44
C ILE A 192 -14.84 -12.79 -2.67
N HIS A 193 -15.17 -11.51 -2.91
CA HIS A 193 -15.95 -11.09 -4.06
C HIS A 193 -15.32 -9.85 -4.69
N THR A 194 -15.06 -9.92 -5.99
CA THR A 194 -14.47 -8.83 -6.80
C THR A 194 -15.12 -8.85 -8.17
N SER A 195 -15.66 -7.73 -8.61
CA SER A 195 -16.14 -7.58 -9.98
C SER A 195 -15.36 -6.50 -10.71
N TYR A 196 -15.37 -6.53 -12.06
CA TYR A 196 -14.77 -5.47 -12.85
C TYR A 196 -15.51 -5.19 -14.15
N LYS A 197 -15.32 -3.96 -14.66
CA LYS A 197 -15.72 -3.53 -16.02
C LYS A 197 -14.48 -3.09 -16.79
N LEU A 198 -14.39 -3.52 -18.05
CA LEU A 198 -13.33 -3.08 -18.97
C LEU A 198 -13.54 -1.59 -19.30
N ILE A 199 -12.49 -0.79 -19.17
CA ILE A 199 -12.42 0.60 -19.63
C ILE A 199 -11.82 0.65 -21.01
N GLN A 200 -10.61 0.10 -21.15
CA GLN A 200 -9.82 0.11 -22.39
C GLN A 200 -8.94 -1.13 -22.49
N LYS A 201 -8.60 -1.56 -23.69
CA LYS A 201 -7.64 -2.64 -23.92
C LYS A 201 -6.71 -2.32 -25.08
N ASN A 202 -5.50 -2.84 -25.03
CA ASN A 202 -4.54 -2.82 -26.12
C ASN A 202 -4.11 -4.25 -26.46
N VAL A 203 -4.55 -4.74 -27.60
CA VAL A 203 -4.29 -6.13 -28.03
C VAL A 203 -2.80 -6.34 -28.31
N ASN A 204 -2.11 -5.36 -28.91
CA ASN A 204 -0.69 -5.46 -29.26
C ASN A 204 0.20 -5.51 -28.00
N LYS A 205 -0.11 -4.71 -27.00
CA LYS A 205 0.59 -4.72 -25.70
C LYS A 205 0.12 -5.88 -24.81
N LYS A 206 -1.03 -6.51 -25.10
CA LYS A 206 -1.74 -7.46 -24.23
C LYS A 206 -2.01 -6.83 -22.85
N SER A 207 -2.59 -5.63 -22.84
CA SER A 207 -2.93 -4.91 -21.59
C SER A 207 -4.37 -4.50 -21.60
N SER A 208 -4.96 -4.41 -20.39
CA SER A 208 -6.32 -3.97 -20.15
C SER A 208 -6.38 -3.02 -18.94
N LEU A 209 -7.08 -1.92 -19.11
CA LEU A 209 -7.44 -1.01 -18.03
C LEU A 209 -8.86 -1.36 -17.58
N ILE A 210 -9.03 -1.68 -16.31
CA ILE A 210 -10.31 -2.13 -15.76
C ILE A 210 -10.71 -1.30 -14.54
N ASN A 211 -12.01 -1.07 -14.38
CA ASN A 211 -12.60 -0.52 -13.16
C ASN A 211 -13.07 -1.70 -12.31
N VAL A 212 -12.44 -1.87 -11.16
CA VAL A 212 -12.68 -2.97 -10.23
C VAL A 212 -13.57 -2.49 -9.09
N THR A 213 -14.68 -3.19 -8.84
CA THR A 213 -15.50 -3.02 -7.65
C THR A 213 -15.05 -4.03 -6.59
N LEU A 214 -14.63 -3.52 -5.43
CA LEU A 214 -14.17 -4.32 -4.31
C LEU A 214 -15.30 -4.52 -3.30
N HIS A 215 -16.02 -5.63 -3.38
CA HIS A 215 -17.15 -5.94 -2.49
C HIS A 215 -16.65 -6.36 -1.10
N THR A 216 -15.69 -7.26 -1.00
CA THR A 216 -14.99 -7.61 0.24
C THR A 216 -13.58 -6.99 0.27
N GLY A 217 -13.04 -6.66 1.45
CA GLY A 217 -11.77 -5.92 1.58
C GLY A 217 -10.66 -6.69 2.31
N ARG A 218 -10.15 -7.81 1.73
CA ARG A 218 -9.09 -8.60 2.34
C ARG A 218 -7.70 -8.15 1.87
N THR A 219 -6.68 -8.44 2.67
CA THR A 219 -5.27 -8.12 2.34
C THR A 219 -4.92 -8.59 0.94
N HIS A 220 -4.37 -7.69 0.11
CA HIS A 220 -3.97 -7.93 -1.28
C HIS A 220 -5.08 -8.52 -2.18
N GLN A 221 -6.36 -8.46 -1.81
CA GLN A 221 -7.44 -9.17 -2.50
C GLN A 221 -7.45 -8.92 -4.01
N ILE A 222 -7.55 -7.67 -4.46
CA ILE A 222 -7.58 -7.32 -5.89
C ILE A 222 -6.37 -7.91 -6.61
N ARG A 223 -5.19 -7.76 -6.04
CA ARG A 223 -3.91 -8.18 -6.63
C ARG A 223 -3.84 -9.68 -6.84
N ALA A 224 -4.15 -10.44 -5.79
CA ALA A 224 -4.11 -11.91 -5.84
C ALA A 224 -5.26 -12.48 -6.66
N HIS A 225 -6.48 -11.92 -6.55
CA HIS A 225 -7.64 -12.39 -7.26
C HIS A 225 -7.53 -12.15 -8.77
N LEU A 226 -7.12 -10.96 -9.20
CA LEU A 226 -6.88 -10.67 -10.61
C LEU A 226 -5.77 -11.56 -11.20
N ALA A 227 -4.68 -11.80 -10.46
CA ALA A 227 -3.65 -12.73 -10.89
C ALA A 227 -4.18 -14.17 -11.02
N HIS A 228 -5.02 -14.64 -10.10
CA HIS A 228 -5.65 -15.95 -10.12
C HIS A 228 -6.53 -16.16 -11.37
N ILE A 229 -7.29 -15.15 -11.79
CA ILE A 229 -8.13 -15.22 -13.00
C ILE A 229 -7.38 -14.87 -14.29
N GLY A 230 -6.02 -14.84 -14.27
CA GLY A 230 -5.18 -14.64 -15.46
C GLY A 230 -5.02 -13.17 -15.91
N LEU A 231 -5.33 -12.21 -15.04
CA LEU A 231 -5.18 -10.77 -15.28
C LEU A 231 -4.24 -10.12 -14.24
N PRO A 232 -2.97 -10.57 -14.11
CA PRO A 232 -2.05 -10.01 -13.13
C PRO A 232 -1.84 -8.51 -13.36
N ILE A 233 -1.81 -7.74 -12.26
CA ILE A 233 -1.56 -6.30 -12.32
C ILE A 233 -0.12 -6.03 -12.77
N ILE A 234 0.07 -5.17 -13.75
CA ILE A 234 1.37 -4.74 -14.24
C ILE A 234 2.09 -3.96 -13.13
N GLY A 235 3.38 -4.27 -12.91
CA GLY A 235 4.18 -3.67 -11.85
C GLY A 235 4.05 -4.36 -10.48
N ASP A 236 3.16 -5.38 -10.35
CA ASP A 236 3.06 -6.12 -9.09
C ASP A 236 4.23 -7.08 -8.92
N GLY A 237 5.06 -6.82 -7.88
CA GLY A 237 6.23 -7.64 -7.58
C GLY A 237 5.94 -8.93 -6.79
N LYS A 238 4.66 -9.15 -6.35
CA LYS A 238 4.27 -10.34 -5.59
C LYS A 238 3.41 -11.32 -6.40
N TYR A 239 2.47 -10.80 -7.18
CA TYR A 239 1.46 -11.59 -7.91
C TYR A 239 1.59 -11.42 -9.43
N GLY A 240 2.43 -10.50 -9.91
CA GLY A 240 2.75 -10.29 -11.32
C GLY A 240 3.99 -11.08 -11.77
N SER A 241 4.42 -10.82 -13.00
CA SER A 241 5.64 -11.39 -13.60
C SER A 241 6.73 -10.33 -13.73
N TYR A 242 7.95 -10.68 -13.36
CA TYR A 242 9.12 -9.81 -13.49
C TYR A 242 9.36 -9.40 -14.96
N GLU A 243 9.24 -10.35 -15.91
CA GLU A 243 9.46 -10.12 -17.34
C GLU A 243 8.43 -9.14 -17.91
N ILE A 244 7.15 -9.29 -17.49
CA ILE A 244 6.08 -8.37 -17.89
C ILE A 244 6.37 -6.97 -17.33
N ASN A 245 6.67 -6.88 -16.04
CA ASN A 245 6.95 -5.60 -15.39
C ASN A 245 8.13 -4.87 -16.04
N LYS A 246 9.20 -5.61 -16.37
CA LYS A 246 10.36 -5.09 -17.11
C LYS A 246 9.99 -4.60 -18.50
N ARG A 247 9.15 -5.35 -19.25
CA ARG A 247 8.68 -4.97 -20.59
C ARG A 247 7.90 -3.66 -20.58
N PHE A 248 7.07 -3.43 -19.53
CA PHE A 248 6.32 -2.19 -19.38
C PHE A 248 7.11 -1.06 -18.71
N GLY A 249 8.35 -1.32 -18.25
CA GLY A 249 9.18 -0.34 -17.54
C GLY A 249 8.60 0.06 -16.17
N VAL A 250 7.84 -0.82 -15.52
CA VAL A 250 7.09 -0.52 -14.29
C VAL A 250 7.59 -1.39 -13.14
N SER A 251 7.89 -0.77 -12.00
CA SER A 251 8.39 -1.44 -10.78
C SER A 251 7.41 -1.45 -9.62
N THR A 252 6.27 -0.75 -9.75
CA THR A 252 5.21 -0.68 -8.73
C THR A 252 3.86 -0.98 -9.36
N GLN A 253 3.00 -1.68 -8.63
CA GLN A 253 1.69 -2.12 -9.10
C GLN A 253 0.84 -0.96 -9.62
N LEU A 254 0.33 -1.08 -10.83
CA LEU A 254 -0.58 -0.12 -11.45
C LEU A 254 -2.01 -0.35 -10.91
N LEU A 255 -2.20 -0.04 -9.63
CA LEU A 255 -3.46 -0.16 -8.89
C LEU A 255 -3.75 1.13 -8.13
N CYS A 256 -4.94 1.68 -8.31
CA CYS A 256 -5.38 2.94 -7.73
C CYS A 256 -6.76 2.82 -7.08
N SER A 257 -6.88 3.21 -5.81
CA SER A 257 -8.18 3.46 -5.15
C SER A 257 -8.77 4.74 -5.75
N TYR A 258 -9.69 4.59 -6.70
CA TYR A 258 -10.09 5.66 -7.62
C TYR A 258 -11.35 6.41 -7.18
N SER A 259 -12.35 5.69 -6.67
CA SER A 259 -13.64 6.26 -6.26
C SER A 259 -14.19 5.56 -5.03
N ILE A 260 -14.82 6.35 -4.15
CA ILE A 260 -15.50 5.89 -2.94
C ILE A 260 -16.90 6.50 -2.95
N LYS A 261 -17.93 5.66 -2.67
CA LYS A 261 -19.30 6.12 -2.49
C LYS A 261 -19.81 5.67 -1.13
N PHE A 262 -20.40 6.60 -0.38
CA PHE A 262 -21.01 6.34 0.91
C PHE A 262 -22.48 5.94 0.73
N ILE A 263 -22.92 4.93 1.47
CA ILE A 263 -24.30 4.44 1.53
C ILE A 263 -24.73 4.51 2.99
N ILE A 264 -25.49 5.53 3.37
CA ILE A 264 -25.91 5.78 4.75
C ILE A 264 -27.43 5.84 4.77
N ASP A 265 -28.07 4.74 5.19
CA ASP A 265 -29.53 4.62 5.20
C ASP A 265 -30.15 5.26 6.45
N ASP A 266 -29.33 5.53 7.49
CA ASP A 266 -29.76 6.15 8.73
C ASP A 266 -29.81 7.68 8.59
N ALA A 267 -30.98 8.24 8.53
CA ALA A 267 -31.21 9.69 8.39
C ALA A 267 -30.85 10.47 9.69
N ASP A 268 -30.84 9.81 10.82
CA ASP A 268 -30.50 10.42 12.12
C ASP A 268 -28.98 10.38 12.41
N SER A 269 -28.21 9.76 11.56
CA SER A 269 -26.75 9.75 11.68
C SER A 269 -26.16 11.14 11.43
N ASP A 270 -25.18 11.54 12.26
CA ASP A 270 -24.40 12.77 12.04
C ASP A 270 -23.67 12.79 10.70
N LEU A 271 -23.52 11.62 10.06
CA LEU A 271 -22.92 11.45 8.74
C LEU A 271 -23.95 11.28 7.61
N ALA A 272 -25.28 11.47 7.88
CA ALA A 272 -26.34 11.32 6.87
C ALA A 272 -26.10 12.21 5.62
N TYR A 273 -25.44 13.36 5.78
CA TYR A 273 -25.09 14.26 4.67
C TYR A 273 -24.10 13.65 3.66
N LEU A 274 -23.35 12.58 4.04
CA LEU A 274 -22.50 11.83 3.13
C LEU A 274 -23.28 10.81 2.29
N ASN A 275 -24.56 10.56 2.58
CA ASN A 275 -25.31 9.57 1.82
C ASN A 275 -25.32 9.86 0.33
N ASN A 276 -24.99 8.85 -0.47
CA ASN A 276 -24.80 8.93 -1.91
C ASN A 276 -23.67 9.87 -2.39
N LEU A 277 -22.88 10.45 -1.48
CA LEU A 277 -21.71 11.23 -1.89
C LEU A 277 -20.70 10.31 -2.56
N VAL A 278 -20.31 10.67 -3.79
CA VAL A 278 -19.25 10.02 -4.55
C VAL A 278 -18.05 10.94 -4.59
N ILE A 279 -16.93 10.47 -4.04
CA ILE A 279 -15.64 11.14 -4.13
C ILE A 279 -14.77 10.35 -5.09
N SER A 280 -14.19 11.02 -6.10
CA SER A 280 -13.37 10.37 -7.12
C SER A 280 -12.15 11.23 -7.50
N LEU A 281 -11.09 10.61 -7.98
CA LEU A 281 -9.95 11.31 -8.55
C LEU A 281 -10.36 11.94 -9.90
N LYS A 282 -9.75 13.10 -10.20
CA LYS A 282 -10.10 13.89 -11.41
C LYS A 282 -9.73 13.22 -12.73
N LYS A 283 -8.74 12.32 -12.73
CA LYS A 283 -8.21 11.65 -13.93
C LYS A 283 -8.15 10.16 -13.70
N ILE A 284 -8.46 9.39 -14.73
CA ILE A 284 -8.24 7.94 -14.74
C ILE A 284 -6.72 7.72 -14.85
N PRO A 285 -6.11 6.99 -13.90
CA PRO A 285 -4.69 6.70 -13.95
C PRO A 285 -4.38 5.58 -14.96
N PHE A 286 -3.12 5.51 -15.41
CA PHE A 286 -2.55 4.39 -16.17
C PHE A 286 -3.00 4.26 -17.63
N GLU A 287 -3.76 5.19 -18.20
CA GLU A 287 -4.22 5.14 -19.61
C GLU A 287 -3.07 4.99 -20.61
N MET A 288 -1.88 5.50 -20.29
CA MET A 288 -0.69 5.40 -21.15
C MET A 288 -0.17 3.97 -21.36
N TYR A 289 -0.59 3.03 -20.52
CA TYR A 289 -0.15 1.63 -20.59
C TYR A 289 -1.07 0.73 -21.45
N VAL A 290 -2.18 1.25 -21.92
CA VAL A 290 -3.17 0.54 -22.75
C VAL A 290 -3.31 1.16 -24.12
#